data_f4a0fc30b6be1c3e596f94a6c404e73e
#
_entry.id   f4a0fc30b6be1c3e596f94a6c404e73e
#
_cell.length_a   1.000
_cell.length_b   1.000
_cell.length_c   1.000
_cell.angle_alpha   90.00
_cell.angle_beta   90.00
_cell.angle_gamma   90.00
#
_symmetry.space_group_name_H-M   'P 1'
#
loop_
_entity.id
_entity.type
_entity.pdbx_description
1 polymer ?
#
loop_
_entity_poly.entity_id
_entity_poly.type
_entity_poly.pdbx_seq_one_letter_code
_entity_poly.pdbx_strand_id
1 'polypeptide(L)'
;MPPPAADAPCPEQAFNATALKWHTCAWLLLPVLVFLAGWMHWYAALPLTLLTAAGLAPRKRKEPQKKNSLPSFPLFTRSSFFVLAAFAALMIFSGWGEWVNQHPDHIVRNACLRELVSSPWPVIFPDGNVLIYNTGFWLVPALAGKLAGLDAARVLVVLWGTWGLFLSWLWLCVFSGRRSLLLALLMAAFGSLLNLQCWLGLNLFRLHYFGTAEQIMCSANASIPVLLFFIFLASGRMPLY
;
A
#
# COMPACT_ATOMS: atom_id res chain seq x y z
N MET A 1 -14.12 -46.16 21.83
CA MET A 1 -14.52 -45.24 20.75
C MET A 1 -13.37 -44.30 20.53
N PRO A 2 -12.76 -44.20 19.32
CA PRO A 2 -11.79 -43.18 19.04
C PRO A 2 -12.50 -41.81 18.98
N PRO A 3 -11.84 -40.71 19.39
CA PRO A 3 -12.44 -39.39 19.29
C PRO A 3 -12.69 -39.03 17.82
N PRO A 4 -13.75 -38.28 17.51
CA PRO A 4 -14.02 -37.86 16.13
C PRO A 4 -12.82 -37.10 15.56
N ALA A 5 -12.44 -37.45 14.36
CA ALA A 5 -11.37 -36.76 13.61
C ALA A 5 -11.73 -35.28 13.55
N ALA A 6 -10.86 -34.43 14.09
CA ALA A 6 -10.96 -32.99 13.96
C ALA A 6 -11.08 -32.66 12.48
N ASP A 7 -12.15 -31.96 12.12
CA ASP A 7 -12.44 -31.50 10.77
C ASP A 7 -11.21 -30.95 10.11
N ALA A 8 -10.70 -31.67 9.11
CA ALA A 8 -9.64 -31.15 8.25
C ALA A 8 -10.16 -29.86 7.58
N PRO A 9 -9.44 -28.74 7.64
CA PRO A 9 -9.89 -27.52 7.00
C PRO A 9 -10.05 -27.78 5.51
N CYS A 10 -11.23 -27.46 4.99
CA CYS A 10 -11.59 -27.53 3.60
C CYS A 10 -10.49 -26.89 2.73
N PRO A 11 -10.01 -27.52 1.63
CA PRO A 11 -8.89 -27.01 0.83
C PRO A 11 -9.18 -25.72 0.05
N GLU A 12 -10.33 -25.13 0.25
CA GLU A 12 -10.76 -23.92 -0.45
C GLU A 12 -10.01 -22.67 0.06
N GLN A 13 -9.15 -22.17 -0.82
CA GLN A 13 -8.63 -20.78 -0.82
C GLN A 13 -7.55 -20.42 0.21
N ALA A 14 -6.59 -21.28 0.39
CA ALA A 14 -5.36 -20.91 1.08
C ALA A 14 -4.61 -19.82 0.29
N PHE A 15 -4.60 -18.58 0.80
CA PHE A 15 -3.80 -17.51 0.22
C PHE A 15 -2.33 -17.87 0.38
N ASN A 16 -1.70 -18.21 -0.72
CA ASN A 16 -0.29 -18.54 -0.76
C ASN A 16 0.54 -17.28 -0.46
N ALA A 17 1.45 -17.33 0.50
CA ALA A 17 2.39 -16.24 0.80
C ALA A 17 3.15 -15.76 -0.46
N THR A 18 3.31 -16.61 -1.45
CA THR A 18 3.82 -16.27 -2.77
C THR A 18 2.93 -15.28 -3.51
N ALA A 19 1.60 -15.46 -3.47
CA ALA A 19 0.67 -14.51 -4.09
C ALA A 19 0.71 -13.16 -3.38
N LEU A 20 0.79 -13.13 -2.03
CA LEU A 20 0.95 -11.89 -1.27
C LEU A 20 2.23 -11.15 -1.67
N LYS A 21 3.35 -11.87 -1.84
CA LYS A 21 4.61 -11.28 -2.34
C LYS A 21 4.42 -10.65 -3.72
N TRP A 22 3.77 -11.35 -4.64
CA TRP A 22 3.52 -10.83 -5.98
C TRP A 22 2.63 -9.58 -5.98
N HIS A 23 1.55 -9.58 -5.19
CA HIS A 23 0.71 -8.39 -5.05
C HIS A 23 1.48 -7.21 -4.46
N THR A 24 2.32 -7.45 -3.45
CA THR A 24 3.17 -6.41 -2.85
C THR A 24 4.20 -5.89 -3.85
N CYS A 25 4.90 -6.79 -4.56
CA CYS A 25 5.84 -6.39 -5.61
C CYS A 25 5.14 -5.59 -6.71
N ALA A 26 3.98 -6.03 -7.17
CA ALA A 26 3.21 -5.32 -8.20
C ALA A 26 2.82 -3.92 -7.70
N TRP A 27 2.33 -3.80 -6.47
CA TRP A 27 1.96 -2.51 -5.89
C TRP A 27 3.15 -1.55 -5.77
N LEU A 28 4.32 -2.04 -5.36
CA LEU A 28 5.52 -1.20 -5.22
C LEU A 28 6.15 -0.84 -6.57
N LEU A 29 6.11 -1.74 -7.54
CA LEU A 29 6.83 -1.58 -8.81
C LEU A 29 5.99 -0.93 -9.91
N LEU A 30 4.67 -1.07 -9.87
CA LEU A 30 3.81 -0.47 -10.90
C LEU A 30 4.00 1.04 -11.03
N PRO A 31 4.10 1.85 -9.94
CA PRO A 31 4.44 3.27 -10.07
C PRO A 31 5.80 3.51 -10.72
N VAL A 32 6.79 2.68 -10.44
CA VAL A 32 8.13 2.77 -11.05
C VAL A 32 8.05 2.50 -12.55
N LEU A 33 7.33 1.47 -12.97
CA LEU A 33 7.14 1.14 -14.39
C LEU A 33 6.40 2.25 -15.13
N VAL A 34 5.35 2.82 -14.50
CA VAL A 34 4.62 3.96 -15.07
C VAL A 34 5.53 5.18 -15.19
N PHE A 35 6.37 5.44 -14.19
CA PHE A 35 7.37 6.50 -14.25
C PHE A 35 8.36 6.29 -15.40
N LEU A 36 8.94 5.10 -15.52
CA LEU A 36 9.88 4.80 -16.59
C LEU A 36 9.24 5.01 -17.97
N ALA A 37 8.01 4.57 -18.16
CA ALA A 37 7.28 4.72 -19.41
C ALA A 37 6.88 6.17 -19.73
N GLY A 38 6.61 7.01 -18.70
CA GLY A 38 6.13 8.37 -18.89
C GLY A 38 7.20 9.45 -18.89
N TRP A 39 8.33 9.22 -18.23
CA TRP A 39 9.38 10.24 -18.04
C TRP A 39 10.67 9.94 -18.78
N MET A 40 10.90 8.69 -19.17
CA MET A 40 12.16 8.30 -19.78
C MET A 40 12.01 8.00 -21.27
N HIS A 41 13.04 8.29 -22.04
CA HIS A 41 13.12 7.84 -23.41
C HIS A 41 13.14 6.30 -23.46
N TRP A 42 12.51 5.72 -24.47
CA TRP A 42 12.34 4.27 -24.61
C TRP A 42 13.64 3.47 -24.51
N TYR A 43 14.75 4.02 -25.02
CA TYR A 43 16.08 3.38 -24.97
C TYR A 43 16.67 3.28 -23.56
N ALA A 44 16.22 4.11 -22.60
CA ALA A 44 16.57 4.02 -21.19
C ALA A 44 15.50 3.26 -20.40
N ALA A 45 14.22 3.48 -20.70
CA ALA A 45 13.09 2.83 -20.03
C ALA A 45 13.11 1.31 -20.22
N LEU A 46 13.38 0.83 -21.45
CA LEU A 46 13.36 -0.59 -21.77
C LEU A 46 14.41 -1.39 -20.99
N PRO A 47 15.72 -1.05 -20.97
CA PRO A 47 16.71 -1.76 -20.17
C PRO A 47 16.38 -1.77 -18.68
N LEU A 48 15.93 -0.64 -18.11
CA LEU A 48 15.58 -0.53 -16.69
C LEU A 48 14.36 -1.40 -16.35
N THR A 49 13.37 -1.44 -17.23
CA THR A 49 12.18 -2.32 -17.07
C THR A 49 12.60 -3.80 -17.11
N LEU A 50 13.47 -4.17 -18.06
CA LEU A 50 13.98 -5.53 -18.16
C LEU A 50 14.83 -5.93 -16.93
N LEU A 51 15.65 -5.00 -16.43
CA LEU A 51 16.45 -5.22 -15.21
C LEU A 51 15.54 -5.42 -13.98
N THR A 52 14.48 -4.63 -13.87
CA THR A 52 13.47 -4.75 -12.81
C THR A 52 12.77 -6.11 -12.91
N ALA A 53 12.34 -6.51 -14.10
CA ALA A 53 11.72 -7.81 -14.34
C ALA A 53 12.67 -8.98 -14.04
N ALA A 54 13.94 -8.88 -14.44
CA ALA A 54 14.96 -9.88 -14.14
C ALA A 54 15.24 -10.00 -12.63
N GLY A 55 15.19 -8.89 -11.89
CA GLY A 55 15.31 -8.88 -10.44
C GLY A 55 14.16 -9.60 -9.72
N LEU A 56 12.97 -9.61 -10.34
CA LEU A 56 11.79 -10.32 -9.85
C LEU A 56 11.75 -11.80 -10.25
N ALA A 57 12.58 -12.21 -11.22
CA ALA A 57 12.57 -13.58 -11.68
C ALA A 57 12.88 -14.54 -10.51
N PRO A 58 12.11 -15.61 -10.35
CA PRO A 58 12.29 -16.55 -9.27
C PRO A 58 13.68 -17.20 -9.40
N ARG A 59 14.59 -16.84 -8.52
CA ARG A 59 15.89 -17.53 -8.44
C ARG A 59 15.61 -18.94 -7.95
N LYS A 60 16.03 -19.94 -8.72
CA LYS A 60 16.02 -21.34 -8.31
C LYS A 60 17.02 -21.52 -7.16
N ARG A 61 16.62 -21.20 -5.95
CA ARG A 61 17.39 -21.62 -4.76
C ARG A 61 17.20 -23.11 -4.62
N LYS A 62 18.29 -23.86 -4.72
CA LYS A 62 18.38 -25.25 -4.29
C LYS A 62 18.38 -25.25 -2.75
N GLU A 63 17.25 -25.00 -2.13
CA GLU A 63 17.13 -25.23 -0.69
C GLU A 63 16.39 -26.55 -0.44
N PRO A 64 16.88 -27.34 0.53
CA PRO A 64 16.16 -28.53 0.95
C PRO A 64 14.78 -28.09 1.46
N GLN A 65 13.76 -28.64 0.85
CA GLN A 65 12.35 -28.38 1.17
C GLN A 65 12.05 -28.87 2.59
N LYS A 66 12.40 -28.07 3.60
CA LYS A 66 11.84 -28.25 4.93
C LYS A 66 10.40 -27.69 4.88
N LYS A 67 9.46 -28.58 4.99
CA LYS A 67 8.01 -28.40 4.85
C LYS A 67 7.41 -27.59 6.02
N ASN A 68 7.87 -26.39 6.24
CA ASN A 68 7.21 -25.46 7.15
C ASN A 68 6.40 -24.49 6.29
N SER A 69 5.20 -24.92 5.93
CA SER A 69 4.23 -24.05 5.26
C SER A 69 3.88 -22.88 6.17
N LEU A 70 4.14 -21.66 5.69
CA LEU A 70 3.57 -20.46 6.30
C LEU A 70 2.07 -20.65 6.47
N PRO A 71 1.48 -20.16 7.58
CA PRO A 71 0.07 -20.31 7.81
C PRO A 71 -0.70 -19.78 6.60
N SER A 72 -1.46 -20.65 6.00
CA SER A 72 -2.26 -20.38 4.82
C SER A 72 -3.63 -19.90 5.28
N PHE A 73 -3.96 -18.64 4.97
CA PHE A 73 -5.26 -18.05 5.33
C PHE A 73 -6.04 -17.75 4.04
N PRO A 74 -7.37 -17.97 4.00
CA PRO A 74 -8.17 -17.54 2.87
C PRO A 74 -8.11 -16.01 2.72
N LEU A 75 -7.88 -15.48 1.51
CA LEU A 75 -7.70 -14.04 1.27
C LEU A 75 -8.93 -13.24 1.71
N PHE A 76 -10.10 -13.71 1.30
CA PHE A 76 -11.37 -13.05 1.58
C PHE A 76 -12.16 -13.84 2.64
N THR A 77 -12.21 -13.27 3.82
CA THR A 77 -13.08 -13.67 4.92
C THR A 77 -13.98 -12.50 5.28
N ARG A 78 -15.00 -12.72 6.09
CA ARG A 78 -15.81 -11.61 6.64
C ARG A 78 -14.92 -10.54 7.29
N SER A 79 -13.93 -10.96 8.06
CA SER A 79 -12.96 -10.02 8.69
C SER A 79 -12.14 -9.23 7.66
N SER A 80 -11.72 -9.84 6.56
CA SER A 80 -11.00 -9.14 5.48
C SER A 80 -11.87 -8.05 4.84
N PHE A 81 -13.15 -8.33 4.65
CA PHE A 81 -14.08 -7.34 4.10
C PHE A 81 -14.24 -6.14 5.04
N PHE A 82 -14.42 -6.40 6.35
CA PHE A 82 -14.49 -5.31 7.34
C PHE A 82 -13.21 -4.48 7.40
N VAL A 83 -12.03 -5.11 7.32
CA VAL A 83 -10.75 -4.39 7.29
C VAL A 83 -10.61 -3.55 6.02
N LEU A 84 -10.97 -4.10 4.86
CA LEU A 84 -10.98 -3.34 3.60
C LEU A 84 -11.93 -2.13 3.68
N ALA A 85 -13.14 -2.33 4.17
CA ALA A 85 -14.12 -1.26 4.33
C ALA A 85 -13.63 -0.19 5.32
N ALA A 86 -13.00 -0.60 6.43
CA ALA A 86 -12.43 0.32 7.41
C ALA A 86 -11.27 1.14 6.83
N PHE A 87 -10.38 0.51 6.05
CA PHE A 87 -9.28 1.23 5.39
C PHE A 87 -9.78 2.14 4.27
N ALA A 88 -10.80 1.73 3.51
CA ALA A 88 -11.43 2.60 2.53
C ALA A 88 -12.07 3.82 3.20
N ALA A 89 -12.80 3.61 4.30
CA ALA A 89 -13.35 4.70 5.10
C ALA A 89 -12.24 5.61 5.64
N LEU A 90 -11.15 5.04 6.17
CA LEU A 90 -9.99 5.82 6.64
C LEU A 90 -9.43 6.69 5.51
N MET A 91 -9.22 6.16 4.31
CA MET A 91 -8.72 6.92 3.15
C MET A 91 -9.69 8.05 2.78
N ILE A 92 -10.99 7.77 2.69
CA ILE A 92 -12.01 8.77 2.32
C ILE A 92 -12.06 9.88 3.38
N PHE A 93 -12.22 9.52 4.66
CA PHE A 93 -12.35 10.49 5.75
C PHE A 93 -11.04 11.25 6.04
N SER A 94 -9.90 10.71 5.63
CA SER A 94 -8.62 11.42 5.65
C SER A 94 -8.47 12.45 4.51
N GLY A 95 -9.45 12.61 3.63
CA GLY A 95 -9.46 13.61 2.57
C GLY A 95 -8.94 13.15 1.22
N TRP A 96 -8.51 11.88 1.08
CA TRP A 96 -8.09 11.34 -0.20
C TRP A 96 -9.27 11.16 -1.15
N GLY A 97 -9.08 11.56 -2.40
CA GLY A 97 -10.17 11.57 -3.38
C GLY A 97 -10.93 12.90 -3.48
N GLU A 98 -10.57 13.89 -2.67
CA GLU A 98 -11.15 15.25 -2.68
C GLU A 98 -12.63 15.36 -2.22
N TRP A 99 -13.21 14.31 -1.63
CA TRP A 99 -14.63 14.31 -1.27
C TRP A 99 -14.92 14.85 0.11
N VAL A 100 -14.02 14.65 1.07
CA VAL A 100 -14.22 14.98 2.47
C VAL A 100 -12.93 15.59 3.03
N ASN A 101 -13.10 16.51 3.99
CA ASN A 101 -12.04 16.90 4.95
C ASN A 101 -10.69 17.29 4.34
N GLN A 102 -10.64 18.44 3.64
CA GLN A 102 -9.41 18.87 2.95
C GLN A 102 -8.47 19.62 3.90
N HIS A 103 -7.37 18.99 4.28
CA HIS A 103 -6.23 19.62 4.95
C HIS A 103 -5.43 20.49 3.94
N PRO A 104 -4.74 21.56 4.36
CA PRO A 104 -3.92 22.38 3.45
C PRO A 104 -2.97 21.60 2.56
N ASP A 105 -2.36 20.52 3.07
CA ASP A 105 -1.50 19.65 2.28
C ASP A 105 -2.22 18.95 1.12
N HIS A 106 -3.52 18.71 1.24
CA HIS A 106 -4.30 18.10 0.17
C HIS A 106 -4.44 19.02 -1.04
N ILE A 107 -4.43 20.35 -0.85
CA ILE A 107 -4.53 21.31 -1.94
C ILE A 107 -3.40 21.09 -2.96
N VAL A 108 -2.15 20.99 -2.47
CA VAL A 108 -0.98 20.78 -3.32
C VAL A 108 -1.02 19.40 -3.97
N ARG A 109 -1.41 18.37 -3.23
CA ARG A 109 -1.48 16.98 -3.71
C ARG A 109 -2.55 16.79 -4.76
N ASN A 110 -3.71 17.40 -4.56
CA ASN A 110 -4.83 17.37 -5.49
C ASN A 110 -4.47 18.15 -6.77
N ALA A 111 -3.78 19.29 -6.66
CA ALA A 111 -3.24 20.01 -7.81
C ALA A 111 -2.24 19.13 -8.58
N CYS A 112 -1.33 18.43 -7.89
CA CYS A 112 -0.40 17.49 -8.50
C CYS A 112 -1.12 16.38 -9.28
N LEU A 113 -2.18 15.77 -8.70
CA LEU A 113 -2.98 14.76 -9.40
C LEU A 113 -3.65 15.31 -10.65
N ARG A 114 -4.24 16.52 -10.57
CA ARG A 114 -4.89 17.19 -11.71
C ARG A 114 -3.90 17.44 -12.83
N GLU A 115 -2.70 17.97 -12.51
CA GLU A 115 -1.64 18.19 -13.48
C GLU A 115 -1.17 16.89 -14.14
N LEU A 116 -1.00 15.84 -13.35
CA LEU A 116 -0.63 14.53 -13.88
C LEU A 116 -1.68 13.92 -14.81
N VAL A 117 -2.97 14.23 -14.60
CA VAL A 117 -4.06 13.76 -15.46
C VAL A 117 -4.18 14.60 -16.72
N SER A 118 -4.12 15.94 -16.61
CA SER A 118 -4.40 16.87 -17.70
C SER A 118 -3.22 17.10 -18.64
N SER A 119 -1.97 17.09 -18.11
CA SER A 119 -0.78 17.44 -18.85
C SER A 119 -0.06 16.22 -19.45
N PRO A 120 0.65 16.35 -20.59
CA PRO A 120 1.53 15.28 -21.08
C PRO A 120 2.66 15.00 -20.09
N TRP A 121 3.18 13.78 -20.11
CA TRP A 121 4.32 13.39 -19.28
C TRP A 121 5.64 13.42 -20.08
N PRO A 122 6.75 13.95 -19.50
CA PRO A 122 6.85 14.64 -18.21
C PRO A 122 6.07 15.96 -18.18
N VAL A 123 5.52 16.33 -17.00
CA VAL A 123 4.77 17.58 -16.84
C VAL A 123 5.76 18.74 -16.81
N ILE A 124 5.68 19.61 -17.82
CA ILE A 124 6.48 20.82 -17.95
C ILE A 124 5.52 22.01 -18.03
N PHE A 125 5.69 22.96 -17.12
CA PHE A 125 4.87 24.16 -17.08
C PHE A 125 5.28 25.18 -18.16
N PRO A 126 4.41 26.14 -18.52
CA PRO A 126 4.70 27.13 -19.57
C PRO A 126 5.92 28.00 -19.29
N ASP A 127 6.30 28.17 -18.04
CA ASP A 127 7.51 28.89 -17.59
C ASP A 127 8.79 28.06 -17.69
N GLY A 128 8.72 26.83 -18.20
CA GLY A 128 9.82 25.89 -18.34
C GLY A 128 10.13 25.07 -17.08
N ASN A 129 9.44 25.31 -15.98
CA ASN A 129 9.57 24.51 -14.77
C ASN A 129 8.99 23.11 -14.96
N VAL A 130 9.62 22.10 -14.33
CA VAL A 130 9.16 20.70 -14.35
C VAL A 130 8.46 20.40 -13.05
N LEU A 131 7.38 19.63 -13.09
CA LEU A 131 6.73 19.14 -11.88
C LEU A 131 7.68 18.20 -11.12
N ILE A 132 8.32 18.75 -10.09
CA ILE A 132 9.19 18.02 -9.16
C ILE A 132 8.44 17.83 -7.86
N TYR A 133 7.82 16.68 -7.69
CA TYR A 133 7.12 16.31 -6.47
C TYR A 133 7.22 14.81 -6.25
N ASN A 134 6.84 14.35 -5.09
CA ASN A 134 6.75 12.92 -4.75
C ASN A 134 5.59 12.25 -5.49
N THR A 135 5.69 12.15 -6.83
CA THR A 135 4.59 11.76 -7.72
C THR A 135 4.29 10.25 -7.72
N GLY A 136 5.21 9.42 -7.24
CA GLY A 136 5.11 7.96 -7.39
C GLY A 136 3.76 7.35 -6.98
N PHE A 137 3.19 7.79 -5.87
CA PHE A 137 1.91 7.29 -5.39
C PHE A 137 0.73 7.60 -6.34
N TRP A 138 0.78 8.76 -7.02
CA TRP A 138 -0.29 9.22 -7.92
C TRP A 138 -0.17 8.73 -9.36
N LEU A 139 1.00 8.20 -9.77
CA LEU A 139 1.22 7.82 -11.17
C LEU A 139 0.21 6.79 -11.67
N VAL A 140 -0.09 5.78 -10.86
CA VAL A 140 -1.08 4.74 -11.22
C VAL A 140 -2.50 5.31 -11.28
N PRO A 141 -2.98 6.06 -10.26
CA PRO A 141 -4.23 6.80 -10.35
C PRO A 141 -4.30 7.79 -11.52
N ALA A 142 -3.23 8.54 -11.75
CA ALA A 142 -3.19 9.52 -12.84
C ALA A 142 -3.26 8.84 -14.23
N LEU A 143 -2.63 7.68 -14.40
CA LEU A 143 -2.75 6.91 -15.63
C LEU A 143 -4.23 6.52 -15.90
N ALA A 144 -4.96 6.06 -14.89
CA ALA A 144 -6.39 5.81 -15.01
C ALA A 144 -7.17 7.09 -15.32
N GLY A 145 -6.77 8.21 -14.71
CA GLY A 145 -7.37 9.52 -15.00
C GLY A 145 -7.15 9.98 -16.43
N LYS A 146 -6.01 9.71 -17.03
CA LYS A 146 -5.77 9.97 -18.46
C LYS A 146 -6.70 9.17 -19.37
N LEU A 147 -7.13 8.00 -18.96
CA LEU A 147 -8.01 7.13 -19.73
C LEU A 147 -9.50 7.40 -19.50
N ALA A 148 -9.89 7.74 -18.26
CA ALA A 148 -11.29 7.78 -17.84
C ALA A 148 -11.68 9.07 -17.09
N GLY A 149 -10.80 10.08 -17.09
CA GLY A 149 -11.07 11.37 -16.45
C GLY A 149 -10.64 11.47 -14.98
N LEU A 150 -10.67 12.69 -14.46
CA LEU A 150 -10.16 13.02 -13.13
C LEU A 150 -10.90 12.26 -12.00
N ASP A 151 -12.20 12.04 -12.15
CA ASP A 151 -12.98 11.33 -11.13
C ASP A 151 -12.54 9.86 -11.00
N ALA A 152 -12.17 9.23 -12.11
CA ALA A 152 -11.57 7.89 -12.09
C ALA A 152 -10.23 7.89 -11.33
N ALA A 153 -9.40 8.92 -11.52
CA ALA A 153 -8.17 9.09 -10.76
C ALA A 153 -8.43 9.23 -9.26
N ARG A 154 -9.42 10.04 -8.87
CA ARG A 154 -9.83 10.25 -7.46
C ARG A 154 -10.26 8.94 -6.79
N VAL A 155 -11.14 8.19 -7.46
CA VAL A 155 -11.56 6.86 -6.98
C VAL A 155 -10.35 5.94 -6.85
N LEU A 156 -9.49 5.91 -7.86
CA LEU A 156 -8.35 5.01 -7.84
C LEU A 156 -7.28 5.40 -6.81
N VAL A 157 -7.12 6.68 -6.45
CA VAL A 157 -6.27 7.09 -5.32
C VAL A 157 -6.71 6.41 -4.03
N VAL A 158 -8.02 6.43 -3.75
CA VAL A 158 -8.57 5.78 -2.55
C VAL A 158 -8.41 4.27 -2.60
N LEU A 159 -8.73 3.64 -3.73
CA LEU A 159 -8.58 2.19 -3.89
C LEU A 159 -7.11 1.76 -3.79
N TRP A 160 -6.20 2.53 -4.37
CA TRP A 160 -4.76 2.29 -4.35
C TRP A 160 -4.19 2.33 -2.93
N GLY A 161 -4.54 3.38 -2.18
CA GLY A 161 -4.15 3.49 -0.78
C GLY A 161 -4.77 2.40 0.10
N THR A 162 -6.07 2.14 -0.08
CA THR A 162 -6.79 1.07 0.63
C THR A 162 -6.13 -0.29 0.40
N TRP A 163 -5.78 -0.60 -0.85
CA TRP A 163 -5.10 -1.85 -1.19
C TRP A 163 -3.73 -1.96 -0.55
N GLY A 164 -2.93 -0.88 -0.55
CA GLY A 164 -1.63 -0.83 0.12
C GLY A 164 -1.73 -1.09 1.63
N LEU A 165 -2.70 -0.47 2.30
CA LEU A 165 -2.98 -0.70 3.72
C LEU A 165 -3.41 -2.15 3.98
N PHE A 166 -4.27 -2.70 3.12
CA PHE A 166 -4.74 -4.06 3.23
C PHE A 166 -3.61 -5.08 3.07
N LEU A 167 -2.71 -4.89 2.11
CA LEU A 167 -1.51 -5.71 1.94
C LEU A 167 -0.62 -5.64 3.20
N SER A 168 -0.45 -4.47 3.79
CA SER A 168 0.32 -4.28 5.03
C SER A 168 -0.28 -5.07 6.18
N TRP A 169 -1.61 -5.02 6.35
CA TRP A 169 -2.31 -5.81 7.35
C TRP A 169 -2.18 -7.31 7.12
N LEU A 170 -2.28 -7.78 5.87
CA LEU A 170 -2.10 -9.19 5.54
C LEU A 170 -0.70 -9.68 5.93
N TRP A 171 0.33 -8.88 5.69
CA TRP A 171 1.68 -9.20 6.13
C TRP A 171 1.80 -9.28 7.65
N LEU A 172 1.18 -8.36 8.39
CA LEU A 172 1.14 -8.44 9.86
C LEU A 172 0.44 -9.71 10.33
N CYS A 173 -0.63 -10.14 9.64
CA CYS A 173 -1.29 -11.41 9.93
C CYS A 173 -0.38 -12.63 9.66
N VAL A 174 0.40 -12.59 8.58
CA VAL A 174 1.39 -13.63 8.28
C VAL A 174 2.47 -13.69 9.37
N PHE A 175 3.02 -12.56 9.78
CA PHE A 175 4.05 -12.49 10.81
C PHE A 175 3.56 -12.93 12.20
N SER A 176 2.32 -12.59 12.54
CA SER A 176 1.73 -12.96 13.83
C SER A 176 1.17 -14.40 13.85
N GLY A 177 1.09 -15.06 12.69
CA GLY A 177 0.44 -16.38 12.56
C GLY A 177 -1.07 -16.37 12.83
N ARG A 178 -1.69 -15.19 12.96
CA ARG A 178 -3.11 -15.04 13.32
C ARG A 178 -3.76 -13.94 12.50
N ARG A 179 -4.98 -14.20 12.04
CA ARG A 179 -5.86 -13.14 11.54
C ARG A 179 -6.55 -12.45 12.70
N SER A 180 -6.33 -11.15 12.82
CA SER A 180 -6.93 -10.38 13.89
C SER A 180 -7.31 -8.99 13.43
N LEU A 181 -8.54 -8.59 13.71
CA LEU A 181 -8.97 -7.19 13.56
C LEU A 181 -8.17 -6.27 14.47
N LEU A 182 -7.72 -6.79 15.64
CA LEU A 182 -6.85 -6.05 16.54
C LEU A 182 -5.55 -5.61 15.85
N LEU A 183 -4.97 -6.43 14.95
CA LEU A 183 -3.79 -6.02 14.19
C LEU A 183 -4.07 -4.85 13.25
N ALA A 184 -5.25 -4.78 12.65
CA ALA A 184 -5.65 -3.63 11.84
C ALA A 184 -5.82 -2.37 12.71
N LEU A 185 -6.44 -2.51 13.87
CA LEU A 185 -6.59 -1.42 14.83
C LEU A 185 -5.23 -0.95 15.38
N LEU A 186 -4.35 -1.88 15.76
CA LEU A 186 -3.00 -1.56 16.22
C LEU A 186 -2.19 -0.88 15.11
N MET A 187 -2.30 -1.32 13.87
CA MET A 187 -1.65 -0.66 12.73
C MET A 187 -2.17 0.76 12.54
N ALA A 188 -3.47 0.99 12.60
CA ALA A 188 -4.07 2.32 12.48
C ALA A 188 -3.77 3.21 13.69
N ALA A 189 -3.77 2.65 14.90
CA ALA A 189 -3.53 3.37 16.14
C ALA A 189 -2.05 3.53 16.49
N PHE A 190 -1.13 2.88 15.77
CA PHE A 190 0.30 2.91 16.09
C PHE A 190 0.84 4.34 16.10
N GLY A 191 1.37 4.75 17.22
CA GLY A 191 1.86 6.13 17.46
C GLY A 191 0.75 7.16 17.75
N SER A 192 -0.53 6.85 17.57
CA SER A 192 -1.66 7.78 17.79
C SER A 192 -2.02 7.98 19.27
N LEU A 193 -1.47 7.17 20.18
CA LEU A 193 -1.68 7.36 21.61
C LEU A 193 -1.13 8.70 22.12
N LEU A 194 -0.13 9.26 21.43
CA LEU A 194 0.39 10.61 21.73
C LEU A 194 -0.60 11.69 21.32
N ASN A 195 -1.44 11.46 20.33
CA ASN A 195 -2.47 12.40 19.90
C ASN A 195 -3.73 12.31 20.75
N LEU A 196 -3.99 11.16 21.36
CA LEU A 196 -5.08 11.04 22.33
C LEU A 196 -4.91 12.03 23.47
N GLN A 197 -3.67 12.33 23.89
CA GLN A 197 -3.40 13.37 24.89
C GLN A 197 -3.82 14.77 24.40
N CYS A 198 -3.56 15.12 23.14
CA CYS A 198 -3.99 16.39 22.57
C CYS A 198 -5.53 16.47 22.50
N TRP A 199 -6.18 15.37 22.11
CA TRP A 199 -7.64 15.23 22.09
C TRP A 199 -8.27 15.35 23.47
N LEU A 200 -7.59 14.83 24.50
CA LEU A 200 -8.02 14.92 25.91
C LEU A 200 -7.56 16.21 26.61
N GLY A 201 -6.91 17.13 25.90
CA GLY A 201 -6.36 18.37 26.47
C GLY A 201 -5.20 18.14 27.45
N LEU A 202 -4.59 16.98 27.41
CA LEU A 202 -3.47 16.61 28.27
C LEU A 202 -2.16 16.95 27.59
N ASN A 203 -1.39 17.92 28.09
CA ASN A 203 -0.06 18.29 27.58
C ASN A 203 1.04 17.47 28.29
N LEU A 204 0.97 16.14 28.21
CA LEU A 204 1.92 15.26 28.89
C LEU A 204 3.30 15.24 28.24
N PHE A 205 3.39 15.44 26.92
CA PHE A 205 4.64 15.43 26.18
C PHE A 205 4.70 16.60 25.17
N ARG A 206 5.89 17.25 25.10
CA ARG A 206 6.14 18.36 24.15
C ARG A 206 6.47 17.89 22.72
N LEU A 207 6.64 16.61 22.51
CA LEU A 207 7.00 16.05 21.21
C LEU A 207 5.74 15.52 20.52
N HIS A 208 5.40 16.10 19.39
CA HIS A 208 4.32 15.62 18.52
C HIS A 208 4.91 14.64 17.50
N TYR A 209 4.65 13.36 17.70
CA TYR A 209 4.89 12.34 16.67
C TYR A 209 3.58 12.05 15.96
N PHE A 210 3.60 12.10 14.62
CA PHE A 210 2.46 11.69 13.84
C PHE A 210 2.24 10.19 13.99
N GLY A 211 1.08 9.79 14.50
CA GLY A 211 0.67 8.41 14.51
C GLY A 211 0.35 7.89 13.10
N THR A 212 0.24 6.58 12.92
CA THR A 212 0.00 5.98 11.59
C THR A 212 -1.28 6.53 10.94
N ALA A 213 -2.36 6.71 11.70
CA ALA A 213 -3.60 7.29 11.17
C ALA A 213 -3.40 8.74 10.69
N GLU A 214 -2.67 9.56 11.43
CA GLU A 214 -2.32 10.92 11.03
C GLU A 214 -1.37 10.95 9.83
N GLN A 215 -0.38 10.06 9.80
CA GLN A 215 0.49 9.94 8.64
C GLN A 215 -0.27 9.50 7.40
N ILE A 216 -1.27 8.64 7.53
CA ILE A 216 -2.18 8.31 6.43
C ILE A 216 -3.01 9.53 6.04
N MET A 217 -3.50 10.29 7.01
CA MET A 217 -4.24 11.51 6.75
C MET A 217 -3.38 12.56 6.03
N CYS A 218 -2.19 12.83 6.55
CA CYS A 218 -1.31 13.87 6.01
C CYS A 218 -0.41 13.40 4.87
N SER A 219 -0.01 12.13 4.81
CA SER A 219 1.07 11.66 3.94
C SER A 219 0.94 10.18 3.53
N ALA A 220 -0.27 9.70 3.19
CA ALA A 220 -0.47 8.32 2.73
C ALA A 220 0.46 7.95 1.55
N ASN A 221 0.76 8.92 0.70
CA ASN A 221 1.67 8.79 -0.42
C ASN A 221 3.11 8.39 -0.03
N ALA A 222 3.54 8.73 1.18
CA ALA A 222 4.85 8.36 1.71
C ALA A 222 4.73 7.19 2.70
N SER A 223 3.79 7.22 3.62
CA SER A 223 3.66 6.26 4.70
C SER A 223 3.30 4.86 4.24
N ILE A 224 2.37 4.71 3.30
CA ILE A 224 1.96 3.39 2.81
C ILE A 224 3.08 2.67 2.05
N PRO A 225 3.78 3.30 1.07
CA PRO A 225 4.90 2.66 0.39
C PRO A 225 6.04 2.29 1.35
N VAL A 226 6.37 3.16 2.31
CA VAL A 226 7.43 2.91 3.29
C VAL A 226 7.06 1.74 4.20
N LEU A 227 5.84 1.71 4.73
CA LEU A 227 5.37 0.62 5.56
C LEU A 227 5.42 -0.72 4.81
N LEU A 228 4.89 -0.77 3.60
CA LEU A 228 4.90 -1.95 2.75
C LEU A 228 6.31 -2.40 2.40
N PHE A 229 7.21 -1.47 2.07
CA PHE A 229 8.58 -1.77 1.71
C PHE A 229 9.34 -2.40 2.89
N PHE A 230 9.24 -1.84 4.10
CA PHE A 230 9.89 -2.41 5.29
C PHE A 230 9.32 -3.77 5.66
N ILE A 231 8.02 -3.95 5.59
CA ILE A 231 7.37 -5.24 5.81
C ILE A 231 7.85 -6.27 4.77
N PHE A 232 7.94 -5.87 3.50
CA PHE A 232 8.43 -6.73 2.43
C PHE A 232 9.90 -7.14 2.64
N LEU A 233 10.77 -6.20 3.03
CA LEU A 233 12.17 -6.51 3.38
C LEU A 233 12.26 -7.48 4.55
N ALA A 234 11.45 -7.28 5.59
CA ALA A 234 11.38 -8.18 6.72
C ALA A 234 10.97 -9.60 6.29
N SER A 235 10.01 -9.71 5.36
CA SER A 235 9.58 -11.00 4.81
C SER A 235 10.68 -11.74 4.03
N GLY A 236 11.58 -11.02 3.38
CA GLY A 236 12.71 -11.59 2.66
C GLY A 236 13.82 -12.14 3.57
N ARG A 237 13.87 -11.67 4.81
CA ARG A 237 14.81 -12.15 5.83
C ARG A 237 14.26 -13.31 6.66
N MET A 238 12.96 -13.54 6.61
CA MET A 238 12.38 -14.73 7.22
C MET A 238 12.78 -15.93 6.38
N PRO A 239 13.44 -16.93 6.98
CA PRO A 239 13.59 -18.19 6.29
C PRO A 239 12.17 -18.64 5.95
N LEU A 240 11.91 -18.85 4.66
CA LEU A 240 10.68 -19.50 4.20
C LEU A 240 10.80 -20.95 4.60
N TYR A 241 10.56 -21.21 5.88
CA TYR A 241 10.57 -22.53 6.43
C TYR A 241 9.37 -23.33 5.95
#